data_f421283212b318d9b4e3df74d0ff32ee
#
_entry.id   f421283212b318d9b4e3df74d0ff32ee
#
_cell.length_a   1.000
_cell.length_b   1.000
_cell.length_c   1.000
_cell.angle_alpha   90.00
_cell.angle_beta   90.00
_cell.angle_gamma   90.00
#
_symmetry.space_group_name_H-M   'P 1'
#
loop_
_entity.id
_entity.type
_entity.pdbx_description
1 polymer ?
#
loop_
_entity_poly.entity_id
_entity_poly.type
_entity_poly.pdbx_seq_one_letter_code
_entity_poly.pdbx_strand_id
1 'polypeptide(L)'
;MTTLAPAAVADRTGVSIDTLRYYEREGLIGPVRRSTGGRREYTEEDVFWIGLVTCFREAGLGIADLRGFVAILRGEHPPQDRVAFLRERRTALEERVAALCRAMEVLDEKIAYYS
;
A
#
# COMPACT_ATOMS: atom_id res chain seq x y z
N MET A 1 -9.30 -24.55 0.99
CA MET A 1 -8.75 -23.19 1.06
C MET A 1 -9.90 -22.21 1.26
N THR A 2 -9.81 -21.40 2.31
CA THR A 2 -10.88 -20.45 2.64
C THR A 2 -10.73 -19.19 1.78
N THR A 3 -11.80 -18.80 1.10
CA THR A 3 -11.83 -17.55 0.34
C THR A 3 -12.83 -16.58 0.96
N LEU A 4 -12.66 -15.31 0.65
CA LEU A 4 -13.48 -14.22 1.18
C LEU A 4 -14.18 -13.49 0.03
N ALA A 5 -15.44 -13.15 0.25
CA ALA A 5 -16.20 -12.31 -0.69
C ALA A 5 -15.68 -10.86 -0.63
N PRO A 6 -15.87 -10.07 -1.70
CA PRO A 6 -15.43 -8.66 -1.72
C PRO A 6 -15.93 -7.85 -0.51
N ALA A 7 -17.19 -8.02 -0.11
CA ALA A 7 -17.74 -7.29 1.02
C ALA A 7 -17.02 -7.61 2.34
N ALA A 8 -16.68 -8.89 2.56
CA ALA A 8 -15.94 -9.30 3.75
C ALA A 8 -14.52 -8.71 3.77
N VAL A 9 -13.87 -8.67 2.62
CA VAL A 9 -12.53 -8.07 2.50
C VAL A 9 -12.59 -6.57 2.73
N ALA A 10 -13.59 -5.89 2.18
CA ALA A 10 -13.79 -4.46 2.40
C ALA A 10 -13.97 -4.16 3.90
N ASP A 11 -14.77 -4.96 4.60
CA ASP A 11 -14.97 -4.81 6.03
C ASP A 11 -13.67 -5.02 6.82
N ARG A 12 -12.90 -6.05 6.48
CA ARG A 12 -11.64 -6.37 7.17
C ARG A 12 -10.55 -5.35 6.95
N THR A 13 -10.45 -4.82 5.74
CA THR A 13 -9.33 -3.94 5.33
C THR A 13 -9.67 -2.45 5.46
N GLY A 14 -10.94 -2.10 5.56
CA GLY A 14 -11.38 -0.71 5.50
C GLY A 14 -11.30 -0.10 4.11
N VAL A 15 -11.07 -0.91 3.09
CA VAL A 15 -10.93 -0.49 1.70
C VAL A 15 -12.23 -0.77 0.96
N SER A 16 -12.75 0.20 0.22
CA SER A 16 -14.00 0.01 -0.54
C SER A 16 -13.85 -1.03 -1.64
N ILE A 17 -14.96 -1.64 -2.04
CA ILE A 17 -14.97 -2.62 -3.13
C ILE A 17 -14.44 -1.99 -4.43
N ASP A 18 -14.81 -0.73 -4.70
CA ASP A 18 -14.31 -0.03 -5.89
C ASP A 18 -12.79 0.15 -5.85
N THR A 19 -12.23 0.45 -4.69
CA THR A 19 -10.78 0.57 -4.52
C THR A 19 -10.09 -0.78 -4.68
N LEU A 20 -10.70 -1.87 -4.18
CA LEU A 20 -10.18 -3.22 -4.40
C LEU A 20 -10.09 -3.56 -5.89
N ARG A 21 -11.12 -3.22 -6.65
CA ARG A 21 -11.14 -3.40 -8.11
C ARG A 21 -10.06 -2.56 -8.79
N TYR A 22 -9.88 -1.32 -8.32
CA TYR A 22 -8.83 -0.44 -8.81
C TYR A 22 -7.44 -1.02 -8.57
N TYR A 23 -7.19 -1.56 -7.38
CA TYR A 23 -5.91 -2.21 -7.07
C TYR A 23 -5.65 -3.42 -7.97
N GLU A 24 -6.66 -4.23 -8.24
CA GLU A 24 -6.54 -5.36 -9.15
C GLU A 24 -6.23 -4.90 -10.57
N ARG A 25 -6.97 -3.92 -11.06
CA ARG A 25 -6.80 -3.36 -12.41
C ARG A 25 -5.42 -2.75 -12.61
N GLU A 26 -4.87 -2.13 -11.57
CA GLU A 26 -3.54 -1.50 -11.62
C GLU A 26 -2.40 -2.48 -11.35
N GLY A 27 -2.70 -3.75 -11.13
CA GLY A 27 -1.69 -4.78 -10.92
C GLY A 27 -1.04 -4.72 -9.54
N LEU A 28 -1.67 -4.05 -8.57
CA LEU A 28 -1.16 -3.94 -7.21
C LEU A 28 -1.48 -5.16 -6.36
N ILE A 29 -2.55 -5.85 -6.69
CA ILE A 29 -2.96 -7.11 -6.08
C ILE A 29 -3.39 -8.09 -7.18
N GLY A 30 -3.55 -9.35 -6.81
CA GLY A 30 -4.07 -10.36 -7.72
C GLY A 30 -3.04 -10.99 -8.62
N PRO A 31 -3.47 -11.67 -9.69
CA PRO A 31 -4.85 -11.71 -10.14
C PRO A 31 -5.79 -12.37 -9.13
N VAL A 32 -6.94 -11.74 -8.91
CA VAL A 32 -7.93 -12.23 -7.97
C VAL A 32 -8.71 -13.39 -8.60
N ARG A 33 -8.85 -14.45 -7.82
CA ARG A 33 -9.59 -15.62 -8.21
C ARG A 33 -11.06 -15.32 -8.45
N ARG A 34 -11.69 -16.06 -9.35
CA ARG A 34 -13.12 -15.97 -9.57
C ARG A 34 -13.76 -17.32 -9.35
N SER A 35 -14.95 -17.31 -8.73
CA SER A 35 -15.77 -18.51 -8.60
C SER A 35 -16.34 -18.94 -9.93
N THR A 36 -16.98 -20.11 -9.97
CA THR A 36 -17.66 -20.62 -11.15
C THR A 36 -18.72 -19.64 -11.69
N GLY A 37 -19.34 -18.86 -10.79
CA GLY A 37 -20.31 -17.83 -11.16
C GLY A 37 -19.71 -16.49 -11.54
N GLY A 38 -18.39 -16.37 -11.63
CA GLY A 38 -17.71 -15.14 -12.02
C GLY A 38 -17.50 -14.13 -10.88
N ARG A 39 -17.80 -14.51 -9.66
CA ARG A 39 -17.62 -13.64 -8.48
C ARG A 39 -16.16 -13.68 -8.00
N ARG A 40 -15.64 -12.53 -7.61
CA ARG A 40 -14.29 -12.44 -7.05
C ARG A 40 -14.21 -13.16 -5.71
N GLU A 41 -13.14 -13.93 -5.54
CA GLU A 41 -12.82 -14.64 -4.31
C GLU A 41 -11.41 -14.27 -3.89
N TYR A 42 -11.27 -13.68 -2.70
CA TYR A 42 -9.98 -13.24 -2.18
C TYR A 42 -9.42 -14.26 -1.21
N THR A 43 -8.10 -14.43 -1.23
CA THR A 43 -7.38 -15.29 -0.28
C THR A 43 -6.85 -14.45 0.87
N GLU A 44 -6.34 -15.11 1.93
CA GLU A 44 -5.65 -14.39 3.01
C GLU A 44 -4.38 -13.70 2.50
N GLU A 45 -3.72 -14.27 1.50
CA GLU A 45 -2.58 -13.62 0.86
C GLU A 45 -2.99 -12.33 0.16
N ASP A 46 -4.13 -12.34 -0.53
CA ASP A 46 -4.69 -11.13 -1.14
C ASP A 46 -4.95 -10.05 -0.07
N VAL A 47 -5.51 -10.44 1.06
CA VAL A 47 -5.77 -9.51 2.17
C VAL A 47 -4.47 -8.89 2.67
N PHE A 48 -3.41 -9.68 2.78
CA PHE A 48 -2.08 -9.19 3.16
C PHE A 48 -1.58 -8.12 2.17
N TRP A 49 -1.65 -8.41 0.87
CA TRP A 49 -1.21 -7.46 -0.16
C TRP A 49 -2.05 -6.18 -0.18
N ILE A 50 -3.36 -6.29 0.04
CA ILE A 50 -4.24 -5.13 0.15
C ILE A 50 -3.82 -4.24 1.31
N GLY A 51 -3.52 -4.82 2.46
CA GLY A 51 -3.05 -4.10 3.63
C GLY A 51 -1.73 -3.38 3.36
N LEU A 52 -0.80 -4.06 2.72
CA LEU A 52 0.51 -3.50 2.37
C LEU A 52 0.38 -2.30 1.43
N VAL A 53 -0.38 -2.47 0.36
CA VAL A 53 -0.63 -1.41 -0.63
C VAL A 53 -1.31 -0.21 0.02
N THR A 54 -2.31 -0.45 0.86
CA THR A 54 -3.04 0.60 1.55
C THR A 54 -2.13 1.38 2.48
N CYS A 55 -1.29 0.69 3.25
CA CYS A 55 -0.32 1.32 4.15
C CYS A 55 0.62 2.28 3.40
N PHE A 56 1.19 1.83 2.30
CA PHE A 56 2.11 2.66 1.53
C PHE A 56 1.40 3.80 0.80
N ARG A 57 0.17 3.58 0.37
CA ARG A 57 -0.64 4.65 -0.23
C ARG A 57 -0.94 5.76 0.76
N GLU A 58 -1.27 5.40 1.98
CA GLU A 58 -1.49 6.36 3.06
C GLU A 58 -0.22 7.13 3.40
N ALA A 59 0.94 6.49 3.24
CA ALA A 59 2.23 7.16 3.40
C ALA A 59 2.60 8.07 2.23
N GLY A 60 1.78 8.12 1.18
CA GLY A 60 1.96 9.04 0.07
C GLY A 60 2.70 8.48 -1.13
N LEU A 61 2.89 7.16 -1.21
CA LEU A 61 3.49 6.56 -2.40
C LEU A 61 2.50 6.56 -3.57
N GLY A 62 2.97 6.96 -4.74
CA GLY A 62 2.17 6.97 -5.96
C GLY A 62 2.03 5.57 -6.56
N ILE A 63 1.13 5.43 -7.53
CA ILE A 63 0.83 4.14 -8.17
C ILE A 63 2.07 3.53 -8.83
N ALA A 64 2.91 4.34 -9.49
CA ALA A 64 4.12 3.85 -10.14
C ALA A 64 5.10 3.24 -9.13
N ASP A 65 5.28 3.91 -7.99
CA ASP A 65 6.13 3.40 -6.90
C ASP A 65 5.57 2.12 -6.30
N LEU A 66 4.25 2.07 -6.12
CA LEU A 66 3.57 0.87 -5.60
C LEU A 66 3.72 -0.31 -6.54
N ARG A 67 3.61 -0.10 -7.85
CA ARG A 67 3.86 -1.14 -8.85
C ARG A 67 5.29 -1.67 -8.76
N GLY A 68 6.26 -0.77 -8.64
CA GLY A 68 7.66 -1.14 -8.46
C GLY A 68 7.87 -1.97 -7.20
N PHE A 69 7.21 -1.58 -6.12
CA PHE A 69 7.24 -2.29 -4.85
C PHE A 69 6.71 -3.71 -4.98
N VAL A 70 5.51 -3.84 -5.57
CA VAL A 70 4.87 -5.15 -5.77
C VAL A 70 5.74 -6.04 -6.67
N ALA A 71 6.29 -5.48 -7.74
CA ALA A 71 7.15 -6.22 -8.66
C ALA A 71 8.39 -6.77 -7.95
N ILE A 72 9.05 -5.96 -7.11
CA ILE A 72 10.22 -6.39 -6.36
C ILE A 72 9.87 -7.46 -5.32
N LEU A 73 8.79 -7.27 -4.57
CA LEU A 73 8.41 -8.19 -3.50
C LEU A 73 7.85 -9.52 -4.02
N ARG A 74 7.17 -9.51 -5.16
CA ARG A 74 6.64 -10.71 -5.80
C ARG A 74 7.60 -11.32 -6.81
N GLY A 75 8.57 -10.55 -7.28
CA GLY A 75 9.44 -10.92 -8.37
C GLY A 75 10.46 -11.99 -7.97
N GLU A 76 11.16 -12.50 -8.99
CA GLU A 76 12.20 -13.51 -8.85
C GLU A 76 13.57 -12.85 -8.58
N HIS A 77 13.55 -11.84 -7.70
CA HIS A 77 14.78 -11.15 -7.31
C HIS A 77 15.43 -11.84 -6.11
N PRO A 78 16.76 -11.84 -6.03
CA PRO A 78 17.44 -12.35 -4.85
C PRO A 78 17.00 -11.62 -3.58
N PRO A 79 16.94 -12.29 -2.42
CA PRO A 79 16.50 -11.66 -1.16
C PRO A 79 17.27 -10.38 -0.79
N GLN A 80 18.57 -10.34 -1.08
CA GLN A 80 19.40 -9.16 -0.79
C GLN A 80 18.95 -7.94 -1.59
N ASP A 81 18.46 -8.12 -2.82
CA ASP A 81 17.97 -7.03 -3.65
C ASP A 81 16.67 -6.46 -3.06
N ARG A 82 15.82 -7.34 -2.52
CA ARG A 82 14.59 -6.92 -1.84
C ARG A 82 14.91 -6.08 -0.60
N VAL A 83 15.87 -6.51 0.21
CA VAL A 83 16.29 -5.79 1.40
C VAL A 83 16.88 -4.43 1.04
N ALA A 84 17.75 -4.37 0.04
CA ALA A 84 18.35 -3.12 -0.41
C ALA A 84 17.28 -2.13 -0.89
N PHE A 85 16.32 -2.61 -1.67
CA PHE A 85 15.20 -1.80 -2.16
C PHE A 85 14.35 -1.26 -0.99
N LEU A 86 14.02 -2.12 -0.02
CA LEU A 86 13.21 -1.72 1.13
C LEU A 86 13.93 -0.69 2.00
N ARG A 87 15.23 -0.85 2.21
CA ARG A 87 16.04 0.12 2.97
C ARG A 87 16.10 1.48 2.28
N GLU A 88 16.26 1.48 0.97
CA GLU A 88 16.27 2.72 0.19
C GLU A 88 14.94 3.46 0.31
N ARG A 89 13.82 2.74 0.22
CA ARG A 89 12.50 3.33 0.39
C ARG A 89 12.28 3.84 1.80
N ARG A 90 12.78 3.11 2.80
CA ARG A 90 12.71 3.53 4.19
C ARG A 90 13.47 4.84 4.42
N THR A 91 14.67 4.95 3.84
CA THR A 91 15.47 6.17 3.94
C THR A 91 14.73 7.37 3.32
N ALA A 92 14.10 7.17 2.17
CA ALA A 92 13.30 8.24 1.53
C ALA A 92 12.15 8.69 2.44
N LEU A 93 11.50 7.77 3.14
CA LEU A 93 10.44 8.09 4.10
C LEU A 93 10.99 8.85 5.32
N GLU A 94 12.15 8.47 5.82
CA GLU A 94 12.81 9.19 6.92
C GLU A 94 13.08 10.65 6.56
N GLU A 95 13.54 10.89 5.33
CA GLU A 95 13.77 12.25 4.83
C GLU A 95 12.46 13.06 4.78
N ARG A 96 11.36 12.42 4.37
CA ARG A 96 10.04 13.07 4.37
C ARG A 96 9.55 13.37 5.77
N VAL A 97 9.76 12.47 6.71
CA VAL A 97 9.43 12.69 8.13
C VAL A 97 10.20 13.91 8.66
N ALA A 98 11.49 13.99 8.37
CA ALA A 98 12.31 15.12 8.79
C ALA A 98 11.81 16.44 8.19
N ALA A 99 11.45 16.43 6.91
CA ALA A 99 10.90 17.61 6.22
C ALA A 99 9.57 18.06 6.84
N LEU A 100 8.71 17.10 7.17
CA LEU A 100 7.42 17.39 7.82
C LEU A 100 7.62 17.96 9.24
N CYS A 101 8.57 17.44 9.99
CA CYS A 101 8.92 17.96 11.30
C CYS A 101 9.37 19.41 11.21
N ARG A 102 10.23 19.74 10.23
CA ARG A 102 10.66 21.14 10.02
C ARG A 102 9.48 22.05 9.67
N ALA A 103 8.57 21.56 8.84
CA ALA A 103 7.38 22.34 8.48
C ALA A 103 6.50 22.63 9.71
N MET A 104 6.35 21.63 10.59
CA MET A 104 5.60 21.82 11.84
C MET A 104 6.24 22.86 12.74
N GLU A 105 7.56 22.85 12.86
CA GLU A 105 8.30 23.86 13.64
C GLU A 105 8.04 25.26 13.11
N VAL A 106 8.06 25.44 11.79
CA VAL A 106 7.76 26.73 11.17
C VAL A 106 6.32 27.17 11.46
N LEU A 107 5.37 26.25 11.37
CA LEU A 107 3.97 26.53 11.70
C LEU A 107 3.81 26.92 13.18
N ASP A 108 4.48 26.22 14.07
CA ASP A 108 4.45 26.53 15.51
C ASP A 108 4.96 27.94 15.78
N GLU A 109 6.05 28.36 15.13
CA GLU A 109 6.59 29.71 15.23
C GLU A 109 5.56 30.75 14.76
N LYS A 110 4.87 30.49 13.65
CA LYS A 110 3.85 31.39 13.12
C LYS A 110 2.62 31.46 14.02
N ILE A 111 2.21 30.33 14.58
CA ILE A 111 1.11 30.28 15.54
C ILE A 111 1.46 31.14 16.76
N ALA A 112 2.67 31.01 17.31
CA ALA A 112 3.15 31.81 18.44
C ALA A 112 3.17 33.29 18.08
N TYR A 113 3.63 33.62 16.88
CA TYR A 113 3.72 35.02 16.43
C TYR A 113 2.34 35.72 16.37
N TYR A 114 1.32 34.99 15.90
CA TYR A 114 -0.03 35.55 15.75
C TYR A 114 -0.94 35.36 16.96
N SER A 115 -0.46 34.73 17.99
CA SER A 115 -1.24 34.47 19.20
C SER A 115 -1.19 35.61 20.22
#